data_6d4af0c31b8bf86f65afcc3aa0ffb729
#
_entry.id   6d4af0c31b8bf86f65afcc3aa0ffb729
#
_cell.length_a   1.000
_cell.length_b   1.000
_cell.length_c   1.000
_cell.angle_alpha   90.00
_cell.angle_beta   90.00
_cell.angle_gamma   90.00
#
_symmetry.space_group_name_H-M   'P 1'
#
loop_
_entity.id
_entity.type
_entity.pdbx_description
1 polymer ?
#
loop_
_entity_poly.entity_id
_entity_poly.type
_entity_poly.pdbx_seq_one_letter_code
_entity_poly.pdbx_strand_id
1 'polypeptide(L)'
;MPGKRKDTIEIINDQKKITGTRELRKLVKEVARKVLDIERIKENCGISVRFVDNEEIRRLNKKFRGIDKETDVLSFPSGDDFSNGSRFLGDIAISLEKAKSQSEEYNHSLKRETAFLTAHSVLHLLGYDHMNAEEEKKMTKKQKIVLDALSITRND
;
A
#
# COMPACT_ATOMS: atom_id res chain seq x y z
N MET A 1 -9.79 -12.59 -25.94
CA MET A 1 -9.39 -12.40 -24.56
C MET A 1 -9.44 -10.95 -24.16
N PRO A 2 -10.21 -10.63 -23.16
CA PRO A 2 -10.19 -9.24 -22.70
C PRO A 2 -8.76 -8.89 -22.32
N GLY A 3 -8.32 -7.75 -22.74
CA GLY A 3 -6.97 -7.28 -22.45
C GLY A 3 -6.75 -7.21 -20.95
N LYS A 4 -5.52 -7.44 -20.53
CA LYS A 4 -5.15 -7.21 -19.14
C LYS A 4 -5.32 -5.74 -18.82
N ARG A 5 -5.63 -5.44 -17.55
CA ARG A 5 -5.62 -4.07 -17.10
C ARG A 5 -4.26 -3.45 -17.37
N LYS A 6 -4.28 -2.17 -17.69
CA LYS A 6 -3.07 -1.35 -17.80
C LYS A 6 -3.07 -0.38 -16.62
N ASP A 7 -2.57 -0.86 -15.50
CA ASP A 7 -2.54 -0.03 -14.29
C ASP A 7 -1.33 0.89 -14.31
N THR A 8 -1.52 2.12 -13.85
CA THR A 8 -0.45 3.09 -13.67
C THR A 8 -0.18 3.25 -12.19
N ILE A 9 0.92 2.68 -11.74
CA ILE A 9 1.33 2.77 -10.33
C ILE A 9 2.60 3.60 -10.28
N GLU A 10 2.47 4.85 -9.87
CA GLU A 10 3.59 5.77 -9.73
C GLU A 10 4.15 5.69 -8.34
N ILE A 11 5.46 5.59 -8.24
CA ILE A 11 6.13 5.53 -6.94
C ILE A 11 7.23 6.57 -6.91
N ILE A 12 7.13 7.49 -5.95
CA ILE A 12 8.11 8.54 -5.74
C ILE A 12 8.82 8.29 -4.42
N ASN A 13 10.15 8.28 -4.46
CA ASN A 13 10.94 8.15 -3.24
C ASN A 13 11.31 9.53 -2.73
N ASP A 14 10.67 9.95 -1.65
CA ASP A 14 10.84 11.26 -1.04
C ASP A 14 11.49 11.16 0.34
N GLN A 15 12.48 10.26 0.49
CA GLN A 15 13.16 10.07 1.76
C GLN A 15 14.60 9.60 1.52
N LYS A 16 15.45 9.75 2.50
CA LYS A 16 16.87 9.39 2.42
C LYS A 16 17.32 8.44 3.52
N LYS A 17 16.45 8.08 4.43
CA LYS A 17 16.79 7.22 5.57
C LYS A 17 17.04 5.78 5.15
N ILE A 18 16.24 5.28 4.23
CA ILE A 18 16.33 3.91 3.72
C ILE A 18 16.86 3.96 2.29
N THR A 19 17.94 3.24 2.03
CA THR A 19 18.55 3.15 0.69
C THR A 19 18.11 1.87 -0.01
N GLY A 20 18.48 1.71 -1.28
CA GLY A 20 18.12 0.51 -2.03
C GLY A 20 16.65 0.37 -2.32
N THR A 21 15.96 1.49 -2.60
CA THR A 21 14.51 1.49 -2.77
C THR A 21 14.02 0.91 -4.09
N ARG A 22 14.93 0.62 -5.03
CA ARG A 22 14.56 0.09 -6.35
C ARG A 22 13.74 -1.20 -6.23
N GLU A 23 14.21 -2.13 -5.42
CA GLU A 23 13.53 -3.41 -5.20
C GLU A 23 12.17 -3.21 -4.51
N LEU A 24 12.11 -2.28 -3.57
CA LEU A 24 10.87 -1.97 -2.87
C LEU A 24 9.84 -1.35 -3.81
N ARG A 25 10.29 -0.49 -4.74
CA ARG A 25 9.37 0.10 -5.74
C ARG A 25 8.77 -0.96 -6.64
N LYS A 26 9.59 -1.90 -7.10
CA LYS A 26 9.14 -3.02 -7.91
C LYS A 26 8.13 -3.87 -7.15
N LEU A 27 8.44 -4.16 -5.89
CA LEU A 27 7.58 -4.93 -5.01
C LEU A 27 6.20 -4.26 -4.81
N VAL A 28 6.19 -2.96 -4.56
CA VAL A 28 4.94 -2.21 -4.37
C VAL A 28 4.04 -2.33 -5.61
N LYS A 29 4.63 -2.22 -6.80
CA LYS A 29 3.87 -2.39 -8.04
C LYS A 29 3.27 -3.79 -8.17
N GLU A 30 4.05 -4.81 -7.85
CA GLU A 30 3.61 -6.21 -7.92
C GLU A 30 2.47 -6.47 -6.94
N VAL A 31 2.62 -5.98 -5.70
CA VAL A 31 1.60 -6.16 -4.66
C VAL A 31 0.31 -5.44 -5.03
N ALA A 32 0.42 -4.20 -5.47
CA ALA A 32 -0.76 -3.41 -5.85
C ALA A 32 -1.54 -4.10 -6.98
N ARG A 33 -0.84 -4.54 -8.02
CA ARG A 33 -1.48 -5.26 -9.14
C ARG A 33 -2.13 -6.56 -8.69
N LYS A 34 -1.48 -7.28 -7.79
CA LYS A 34 -2.02 -8.54 -7.27
C LYS A 34 -3.31 -8.31 -6.47
N VAL A 35 -3.37 -7.27 -5.67
CA VAL A 35 -4.61 -6.90 -4.97
C VAL A 35 -5.73 -6.66 -5.98
N LEU A 36 -5.45 -5.87 -7.01
CA LEU A 36 -6.45 -5.58 -8.04
C LEU A 36 -6.91 -6.84 -8.77
N ASP A 37 -5.99 -7.77 -9.04
CA ASP A 37 -6.32 -9.05 -9.67
C ASP A 37 -7.23 -9.91 -8.77
N ILE A 38 -6.86 -10.05 -7.51
CA ILE A 38 -7.62 -10.87 -6.55
C ILE A 38 -9.00 -10.29 -6.30
N GLU A 39 -9.12 -8.96 -6.31
CA GLU A 39 -10.39 -8.26 -6.16
C GLU A 39 -11.19 -8.18 -7.46
N ARG A 40 -10.67 -8.77 -8.52
CA ARG A 40 -11.34 -8.87 -9.84
C ARG A 40 -11.72 -7.51 -10.42
N ILE A 41 -10.85 -6.53 -10.22
CA ILE A 41 -11.04 -5.20 -10.80
C ILE A 41 -10.83 -5.29 -12.29
N LYS A 42 -11.73 -4.74 -13.09
CA LYS A 42 -11.69 -4.84 -14.55
C LYS A 42 -11.17 -3.57 -15.22
N GLU A 43 -11.46 -2.42 -14.64
CA GLU A 43 -11.00 -1.15 -15.19
C GLU A 43 -9.51 -0.92 -14.93
N ASN A 44 -8.87 -0.14 -15.80
CA ASN A 44 -7.50 0.29 -15.59
C ASN A 44 -7.46 1.24 -14.40
N CYS A 45 -6.50 1.04 -13.49
CA CYS A 45 -6.42 1.80 -12.25
C CYS A 45 -5.13 2.62 -12.16
N GLY A 46 -5.23 3.77 -11.51
CA GLY A 46 -4.08 4.58 -11.16
C GLY A 46 -3.92 4.64 -9.65
N ILE A 47 -2.71 4.51 -9.17
CA ILE A 47 -2.36 4.65 -7.75
C ILE A 47 -1.05 5.43 -7.67
N SER A 48 -1.00 6.40 -6.76
CA SER A 48 0.22 7.17 -6.51
C SER A 48 0.75 6.80 -5.13
N VAL A 49 2.02 6.42 -5.05
CA VAL A 49 2.67 6.02 -3.80
C VAL A 49 3.89 6.90 -3.55
N ARG A 50 4.03 7.41 -2.33
CA ARG A 50 5.23 8.12 -1.91
C ARG A 50 5.88 7.38 -0.76
N PHE A 51 7.19 7.15 -0.88
CA PHE A 51 8.00 6.71 0.24
C PHE A 51 8.46 7.96 0.97
N VAL A 52 8.16 8.04 2.25
CA VAL A 52 8.48 9.18 3.09
C VAL A 52 9.19 8.71 4.36
N ASP A 53 9.65 9.63 5.19
CA ASP A 53 10.22 9.32 6.49
C ASP A 53 9.20 9.59 7.61
N ASN A 54 9.60 9.32 8.84
CA ASN A 54 8.71 9.49 9.99
C ASN A 54 8.28 10.94 10.20
N GLU A 55 9.17 11.88 9.95
CA GLU A 55 8.87 13.31 10.09
C GLU A 55 7.79 13.75 9.10
N GLU A 56 7.92 13.35 7.86
CA GLU A 56 6.96 13.73 6.81
C GLU A 56 5.61 13.06 7.03
N ILE A 57 5.59 11.76 7.39
CA ILE A 57 4.30 11.09 7.59
C ILE A 57 3.57 11.63 8.82
N ARG A 58 4.32 12.06 9.83
CA ARG A 58 3.74 12.76 10.99
C ARG A 58 3.09 14.07 10.56
N ARG A 59 3.77 14.83 9.70
CA ARG A 59 3.24 16.08 9.13
C ARG A 59 1.95 15.84 8.36
N LEU A 60 1.93 14.80 7.51
CA LEU A 60 0.75 14.44 6.73
C LEU A 60 -0.40 13.98 7.62
N ASN A 61 -0.10 13.19 8.62
CA ASN A 61 -1.10 12.67 9.56
C ASN A 61 -1.75 13.83 10.34
N LYS A 62 -0.96 14.78 10.78
CA LYS A 62 -1.44 15.97 11.48
C LYS A 62 -2.31 16.82 10.55
N LYS A 63 -1.83 17.07 9.33
CA LYS A 63 -2.53 17.93 8.36
C LYS A 63 -3.87 17.34 7.93
N PHE A 64 -3.93 16.05 7.60
CA PHE A 64 -5.11 15.43 6.99
C PHE A 64 -6.01 14.68 7.96
N ARG A 65 -5.49 14.25 9.11
CA ARG A 65 -6.27 13.50 10.10
C ARG A 65 -6.33 14.16 11.47
N GLY A 66 -5.59 15.25 11.68
CA GLY A 66 -5.55 15.94 12.97
C GLY A 66 -4.78 15.18 14.05
N ILE A 67 -4.00 14.18 13.67
CA ILE A 67 -3.25 13.35 14.61
C ILE A 67 -1.77 13.67 14.48
N ASP A 68 -1.20 14.30 15.51
CA ASP A 68 0.21 14.70 15.51
C ASP A 68 1.10 13.55 15.98
N LYS A 69 1.15 12.49 15.17
CA LYS A 69 1.98 11.30 15.45
C LYS A 69 2.45 10.69 14.14
N GLU A 70 3.62 10.08 14.19
CA GLU A 70 4.07 9.27 13.06
C GLU A 70 3.22 7.99 12.96
N THR A 71 3.13 7.45 11.78
CA THR A 71 2.44 6.19 11.50
C THR A 71 3.21 5.46 10.41
N ASP A 72 2.82 4.26 10.08
CA ASP A 72 3.48 3.47 9.02
C ASP A 72 2.97 3.83 7.64
N VAL A 73 1.68 4.00 7.47
CA VAL A 73 1.08 4.24 6.16
C VAL A 73 -0.17 5.11 6.29
N LEU A 74 -0.40 5.93 5.27
CA LEU A 74 -1.62 6.71 5.12
C LEU A 74 -2.19 6.46 3.74
N SER A 75 -3.50 6.26 3.67
CA SER A 75 -4.23 6.06 2.41
C SER A 75 -5.23 7.19 2.22
N PHE A 76 -5.27 7.74 1.00
CA PHE A 76 -6.15 8.85 0.65
C PHE A 76 -6.98 8.45 -0.57
N PRO A 77 -8.14 7.79 -0.35
CA PRO A 77 -8.99 7.42 -1.49
C PRO A 77 -9.48 8.64 -2.26
N SER A 78 -9.50 8.55 -3.58
CA SER A 78 -9.93 9.65 -4.45
C SER A 78 -11.44 9.65 -4.70
N GLY A 79 -12.15 8.64 -4.24
CA GLY A 79 -13.56 8.48 -4.56
C GLY A 79 -13.75 7.84 -5.92
N ASP A 80 -14.87 8.14 -6.56
CA ASP A 80 -15.26 7.52 -7.84
C ASP A 80 -14.81 8.39 -9.02
N ASP A 81 -13.50 8.56 -9.17
CA ASP A 81 -12.95 9.33 -10.27
C ASP A 81 -12.66 8.42 -11.46
N PHE A 82 -13.54 8.46 -12.46
CA PHE A 82 -13.39 7.72 -13.71
C PHE A 82 -13.11 8.69 -14.83
N SER A 83 -11.97 8.53 -15.50
CA SER A 83 -11.59 9.37 -16.62
C SER A 83 -11.04 8.49 -17.73
N ASN A 84 -11.62 8.61 -18.94
CA ASN A 84 -11.19 7.87 -20.13
C ASN A 84 -11.09 6.35 -19.92
N GLY A 85 -12.03 5.76 -19.19
CA GLY A 85 -12.03 4.32 -18.93
C GLY A 85 -11.04 3.88 -17.86
N SER A 86 -10.41 4.84 -17.19
CA SER A 86 -9.46 4.59 -16.09
C SER A 86 -10.01 5.15 -14.80
N ARG A 87 -9.67 4.48 -13.70
CA ARG A 87 -10.09 4.90 -12.37
C ARG A 87 -8.87 5.24 -11.52
N PHE A 88 -8.78 6.47 -11.05
CA PHE A 88 -7.75 6.83 -10.08
C PHE A 88 -8.23 6.45 -8.69
N LEU A 89 -7.54 5.51 -8.05
CA LEU A 89 -7.94 4.98 -6.75
C LEU A 89 -7.54 5.88 -5.59
N GLY A 90 -6.39 6.52 -5.70
CA GLY A 90 -5.95 7.44 -4.65
C GLY A 90 -4.45 7.45 -4.43
N ASP A 91 -4.06 8.07 -3.32
CA ASP A 91 -2.68 8.25 -2.92
C ASP A 91 -2.36 7.46 -1.67
N ILE A 92 -1.13 6.97 -1.59
CA ILE A 92 -0.61 6.22 -0.45
C ILE A 92 0.72 6.85 -0.04
N ALA A 93 0.93 7.06 1.24
CA ALA A 93 2.22 7.45 1.79
C ALA A 93 2.70 6.35 2.73
N ILE A 94 3.91 5.85 2.52
CA ILE A 94 4.51 4.80 3.35
C ILE A 94 5.78 5.35 3.98
N SER A 95 5.88 5.31 5.31
CA SER A 95 7.13 5.62 5.97
C SER A 95 8.02 4.39 5.94
N LEU A 96 9.05 4.41 5.10
CA LEU A 96 10.00 3.29 5.04
C LEU A 96 10.80 3.18 6.32
N GLU A 97 11.05 4.29 6.98
CA GLU A 97 11.72 4.33 8.29
C GLU A 97 10.90 3.56 9.33
N LYS A 98 9.60 3.80 9.37
CA LYS A 98 8.69 3.09 10.28
C LYS A 98 8.54 1.63 9.88
N ALA A 99 8.42 1.36 8.57
CA ALA A 99 8.35 -0.01 8.06
C ALA A 99 9.56 -0.82 8.49
N LYS A 100 10.76 -0.23 8.41
CA LYS A 100 11.98 -0.90 8.84
C LYS A 100 11.97 -1.21 10.33
N SER A 101 11.60 -0.26 11.18
CA SER A 101 11.55 -0.51 12.62
C SER A 101 10.51 -1.57 12.98
N GLN A 102 9.36 -1.57 12.32
CA GLN A 102 8.34 -2.59 12.53
C GLN A 102 8.79 -3.97 12.06
N SER A 103 9.51 -4.04 10.94
CA SER A 103 10.03 -5.32 10.45
C SER A 103 10.97 -5.96 11.47
N GLU A 104 11.83 -5.16 12.09
CA GLU A 104 12.74 -5.62 13.12
C GLU A 104 11.99 -6.06 14.38
N GLU A 105 10.99 -5.28 14.81
CA GLU A 105 10.15 -5.59 15.96
C GLU A 105 9.38 -6.92 15.78
N TYR A 106 8.86 -7.16 14.58
CA TYR A 106 8.05 -8.34 14.29
C TYR A 106 8.85 -9.50 13.71
N ASN A 107 10.17 -9.38 13.66
CA ASN A 107 11.08 -10.42 13.15
C ASN A 107 10.76 -10.89 11.74
N HIS A 108 10.55 -9.95 10.82
CA HIS A 108 10.47 -10.27 9.41
C HIS A 108 11.18 -9.19 8.57
N SER A 109 11.29 -9.40 7.28
CA SER A 109 12.04 -8.51 6.40
C SER A 109 11.32 -7.19 6.14
N LEU A 110 12.09 -6.17 5.76
CA LEU A 110 11.54 -4.91 5.28
C LEU A 110 10.68 -5.15 4.02
N LYS A 111 11.09 -6.08 3.18
CA LYS A 111 10.32 -6.48 2.00
C LYS A 111 8.92 -6.93 2.39
N ARG A 112 8.82 -7.82 3.36
CA ARG A 112 7.53 -8.32 3.82
C ARG A 112 6.67 -7.22 4.43
N GLU A 113 7.26 -6.37 5.27
CA GLU A 113 6.53 -5.28 5.90
C GLU A 113 6.00 -4.30 4.86
N THR A 114 6.83 -3.93 3.89
CA THR A 114 6.43 -3.03 2.80
C THR A 114 5.30 -3.64 1.98
N ALA A 115 5.40 -4.94 1.67
CA ALA A 115 4.35 -5.65 0.94
C ALA A 115 3.04 -5.67 1.73
N PHE A 116 3.11 -5.94 3.01
CA PHE A 116 1.94 -5.97 3.90
C PHE A 116 1.25 -4.60 3.95
N LEU A 117 2.02 -3.54 4.14
CA LEU A 117 1.49 -2.18 4.19
C LEU A 117 0.88 -1.76 2.84
N THR A 118 1.49 -2.18 1.75
CA THR A 118 0.97 -1.89 0.40
C THR A 118 -0.38 -2.58 0.18
N ALA A 119 -0.46 -3.86 0.50
CA ALA A 119 -1.70 -4.62 0.35
C ALA A 119 -2.82 -4.00 1.19
N HIS A 120 -2.51 -3.65 2.44
CA HIS A 120 -3.43 -2.99 3.35
C HIS A 120 -3.97 -1.69 2.75
N SER A 121 -3.07 -0.86 2.25
CA SER A 121 -3.42 0.45 1.70
C SER A 121 -4.27 0.35 0.43
N VAL A 122 -3.92 -0.55 -0.47
CA VAL A 122 -4.69 -0.71 -1.71
C VAL A 122 -6.10 -1.21 -1.40
N LEU A 123 -6.23 -2.13 -0.43
CA LEU A 123 -7.56 -2.57 0.01
C LEU A 123 -8.39 -1.42 0.57
N HIS A 124 -7.76 -0.52 1.34
CA HIS A 124 -8.43 0.69 1.81
C HIS A 124 -8.89 1.57 0.66
N LEU A 125 -8.06 1.74 -0.36
CA LEU A 125 -8.46 2.52 -1.55
C LEU A 125 -9.66 1.90 -2.25
N LEU A 126 -9.83 0.58 -2.14
CA LEU A 126 -10.96 -0.13 -2.74
C LEU A 126 -12.21 -0.15 -1.83
N GLY A 127 -12.13 0.46 -0.67
CA GLY A 127 -13.28 0.59 0.23
C GLY A 127 -13.28 -0.33 1.44
N TYR A 128 -12.28 -1.18 1.60
CA TYR A 128 -12.16 -1.99 2.82
C TYR A 128 -11.83 -1.11 4.01
N ASP A 129 -12.44 -1.40 5.13
CA ASP A 129 -12.19 -0.67 6.36
C ASP A 129 -12.03 -1.68 7.51
N HIS A 130 -11.50 -1.22 8.64
CA HIS A 130 -11.32 -2.05 9.82
C HIS A 130 -12.03 -1.44 11.04
N MET A 131 -13.23 -0.94 10.81
CA MET A 131 -14.05 -0.28 11.84
C MET A 131 -14.53 -1.23 12.94
N ASN A 132 -14.60 -2.53 12.63
CA ASN A 132 -14.99 -3.53 13.61
C ASN A 132 -14.15 -4.80 13.44
N ALA A 133 -14.24 -5.72 14.39
CA ALA A 133 -13.43 -6.94 14.40
C ALA A 133 -13.66 -7.82 13.18
N GLU A 134 -14.88 -7.85 12.66
CA GLU A 134 -15.24 -8.67 11.51
C GLU A 134 -14.61 -8.13 10.22
N GLU A 135 -14.68 -6.82 10.01
CA GLU A 135 -14.07 -6.15 8.88
C GLU A 135 -12.54 -6.27 8.92
N GLU A 136 -11.96 -6.08 10.10
CA GLU A 136 -10.52 -6.21 10.29
C GLU A 136 -10.04 -7.62 9.95
N LYS A 137 -10.78 -8.64 10.39
CA LYS A 137 -10.48 -10.03 10.10
C LYS A 137 -10.53 -10.32 8.61
N LYS A 138 -11.53 -9.79 7.92
CA LYS A 138 -11.69 -9.92 6.48
C LYS A 138 -10.52 -9.29 5.72
N MET A 139 -10.11 -8.10 6.14
CA MET A 139 -8.97 -7.39 5.57
C MET A 139 -7.67 -8.15 5.76
N THR A 140 -7.41 -8.62 6.97
CA THR A 140 -6.22 -9.40 7.31
C THR A 140 -6.14 -10.67 6.47
N LYS A 141 -7.27 -11.34 6.28
CA LYS A 141 -7.33 -12.54 5.44
C LYS A 141 -6.97 -12.23 3.99
N LYS A 142 -7.48 -11.13 3.45
CA LYS A 142 -7.17 -10.72 2.07
C LYS A 142 -5.69 -10.36 1.92
N GLN A 143 -5.12 -9.66 2.89
CA GLN A 143 -3.69 -9.32 2.88
C GLN A 143 -2.84 -10.59 2.83
N LYS A 144 -3.18 -11.59 3.62
CA LYS A 144 -2.47 -12.86 3.63
C LYS A 144 -2.56 -13.57 2.28
N ILE A 145 -3.75 -13.58 1.67
CA ILE A 145 -3.95 -14.18 0.34
C ILE A 145 -3.03 -13.53 -0.69
N VAL A 146 -2.91 -12.20 -0.67
CA VAL A 146 -2.06 -11.47 -1.61
C VAL A 146 -0.58 -11.84 -1.40
N LEU A 147 -0.12 -11.83 -0.16
CA LEU A 147 1.27 -12.15 0.15
C LEU A 147 1.62 -13.59 -0.21
N ASP A 148 0.73 -14.53 0.09
CA ASP A 148 0.91 -15.94 -0.27
C ASP A 148 0.97 -16.13 -1.79
N ALA A 149 0.11 -15.42 -2.53
CA ALA A 149 0.08 -15.48 -3.99
C ALA A 149 1.38 -15.00 -4.63
N LEU A 150 2.10 -14.09 -3.95
CA LEU A 150 3.40 -13.58 -4.42
C LEU A 150 4.57 -14.31 -3.79
N SER A 151 4.31 -15.37 -3.03
CA SER A 151 5.32 -16.16 -2.33
C SER A 151 6.15 -15.33 -1.35
N ILE A 152 5.53 -14.33 -0.73
CA ILE A 152 6.17 -13.51 0.29
C ILE A 152 5.83 -14.11 1.65
N THR A 153 6.78 -14.82 2.23
CA THR A 153 6.57 -15.51 3.50
C THR A 153 7.17 -14.71 4.65
N ARG A 154 6.92 -15.17 5.86
CA ARG A 154 7.48 -14.54 7.06
C ARG A 154 9.00 -14.63 7.12
N ASN A 155 9.59 -15.56 6.37
CA ASN A 155 11.03 -15.79 6.33
C ASN A 155 11.74 -15.00 5.21
N ASP A 156 11.02 -14.23 4.45
CA ASP A 156 11.61 -13.44 3.36
C ASP A 156 12.24 -12.15 3.85
#